data_505f2b90dc019d40ea0403b7ad514b3f
#
_entry.id   505f2b90dc019d40ea0403b7ad514b3f
#
_cell.length_a   1.000
_cell.length_b   1.000
_cell.length_c   1.000
_cell.angle_alpha   90.00
_cell.angle_beta   90.00
_cell.angle_gamma   90.00
#
_symmetry.space_group_name_H-M   'P 1'
#
loop_
_entity.id
_entity.type
_entity.pdbx_description
1 polymer ?
#
loop_
_entity_poly.entity_id
_entity_poly.type
_entity_poly.pdbx_seq_one_letter_code
_entity_poly.pdbx_strand_id
1 'polypeptide(L)'
;DLVAEHGEIVAVICHQRAREYPVSGGPSSCCRCVDRPDLREYAQRLVRETGYTGLAMFEFKEDGEGHPHLLEVNPRIWGTFPLTRVTGSGIPLLWAILAHNAGNGGAPIPLPEIPVPRQKKMIFAASDLMAGLGYARRGRPGQLFAALGDFLNPAVRDGLFEWGDILPGLAYYRSLITKEKRG
;
A
#
# COMPACT_ATOMS: atom_id res chain seq x y z
N ASP A 1 3.61 -1.77 -6.39
CA ASP A 1 4.35 -0.79 -5.58
C ASP A 1 5.84 -1.11 -5.71
N LEU A 2 6.62 -0.17 -6.14
CA LEU A 2 8.05 -0.43 -6.37
C LEU A 2 8.92 0.80 -6.10
N VAL A 3 10.21 0.56 -5.99
CA VAL A 3 11.28 1.54 -6.18
C VAL A 3 12.20 1.02 -7.27
N ALA A 4 12.58 1.90 -8.19
CA ALA A 4 13.44 1.59 -9.32
C ALA A 4 14.60 2.58 -9.45
N GLU A 5 15.66 2.15 -10.08
CA GLU A 5 16.83 2.95 -10.43
C GLU A 5 17.27 2.62 -11.86
N HIS A 6 17.37 3.66 -12.71
CA HIS A 6 17.83 3.55 -14.10
C HIS A 6 17.16 2.43 -14.91
N GLY A 7 15.83 2.27 -14.77
CA GLY A 7 15.07 1.26 -15.49
C GLY A 7 15.08 -0.15 -14.86
N GLU A 8 15.70 -0.33 -13.70
CA GLU A 8 15.69 -1.61 -13.00
C GLU A 8 14.95 -1.50 -11.67
N ILE A 9 14.07 -2.49 -11.39
CA ILE A 9 13.36 -2.55 -10.10
C ILE A 9 14.31 -3.01 -9.00
N VAL A 10 14.49 -2.15 -8.01
CA VAL A 10 15.31 -2.43 -6.81
C VAL A 10 14.52 -3.19 -5.75
N ALA A 11 13.25 -2.82 -5.56
CA ALA A 11 12.33 -3.55 -4.69
C ALA A 11 10.89 -3.41 -5.19
N VAL A 12 10.09 -4.46 -4.98
CA VAL A 12 8.68 -4.50 -5.40
C VAL A 12 7.85 -5.31 -4.43
N ILE A 13 6.62 -4.86 -4.19
CA ILE A 13 5.55 -5.65 -3.58
C ILE A 13 4.30 -5.55 -4.45
N CYS A 14 3.56 -6.64 -4.54
CA CYS A 14 2.22 -6.64 -5.11
C CYS A 14 1.20 -6.71 -3.98
N HIS A 15 0.15 -5.91 -4.07
CA HIS A 15 -0.95 -5.96 -3.12
C HIS A 15 -2.30 -5.88 -3.82
N GLN A 16 -3.30 -6.46 -3.19
CA GLN A 16 -4.67 -6.42 -3.64
C GLN A 16 -5.51 -5.60 -2.68
N ARG A 17 -6.33 -4.69 -3.21
CA ARG A 17 -7.39 -4.02 -2.47
C ARG A 17 -8.46 -5.05 -2.10
N ALA A 18 -8.71 -5.24 -0.82
CA ALA A 18 -9.72 -6.18 -0.33
C ALA A 18 -11.04 -5.44 -0.01
N ARG A 19 -10.96 -4.22 0.53
CA ARG A 19 -12.08 -3.34 0.80
C ARG A 19 -11.69 -1.89 0.55
N GLU A 20 -12.69 -1.04 0.31
CA GLU A 20 -12.52 0.39 0.05
C GLU A 20 -13.56 1.21 0.82
N TYR A 21 -13.22 2.45 1.14
CA TYR A 21 -14.15 3.38 1.76
C TYR A 21 -13.99 4.79 1.17
N PRO A 22 -15.07 5.43 0.70
CA PRO A 22 -16.45 4.91 0.53
C PRO A 22 -16.55 3.70 -0.40
N VAL A 23 -17.53 2.81 -0.13
CA VAL A 23 -17.75 1.56 -0.87
C VAL A 23 -18.27 1.75 -2.31
N SER A 24 -18.34 2.99 -2.76
CA SER A 24 -18.72 3.41 -4.12
C SER A 24 -17.51 3.72 -5.02
N GLY A 25 -16.29 3.46 -4.56
CA GLY A 25 -15.06 3.78 -5.28
C GLY A 25 -14.13 4.69 -4.49
N GLY A 26 -13.83 4.34 -3.25
CA GLY A 26 -12.90 5.07 -2.40
C GLY A 26 -11.48 4.48 -2.39
N PRO A 27 -10.57 5.10 -1.62
CA PRO A 27 -9.27 4.52 -1.36
C PRO A 27 -9.37 3.20 -0.62
N SER A 28 -8.33 2.39 -0.69
CA SER A 28 -8.25 1.11 0.01
C SER A 28 -8.37 1.29 1.52
N SER A 29 -9.35 0.64 2.14
CA SER A 29 -9.48 0.53 3.61
C SER A 29 -8.84 -0.73 4.16
N CYS A 30 -8.74 -1.76 3.31
CA CYS A 30 -8.04 -3.01 3.60
C CYS A 30 -7.30 -3.48 2.37
N CYS A 31 -6.04 -3.85 2.54
CA CYS A 31 -5.22 -4.44 1.49
C CYS A 31 -4.40 -5.63 2.02
N ARG A 32 -4.03 -6.51 1.11
CA ARG A 32 -3.20 -7.69 1.41
C ARG A 32 -2.12 -7.85 0.36
N CYS A 33 -0.93 -8.26 0.75
CA CYS A 33 0.08 -8.70 -0.20
C CYS A 33 -0.39 -9.93 -0.96
N VAL A 34 -0.03 -9.99 -2.21
CA VAL A 34 -0.26 -11.12 -3.11
C VAL A 34 1.02 -11.41 -3.88
N ASP A 35 1.23 -12.66 -4.23
CA ASP A 35 2.32 -13.01 -5.13
C ASP A 35 1.79 -13.02 -6.57
N ARG A 36 2.30 -12.09 -7.38
CA ARG A 36 1.89 -11.87 -8.78
C ARG A 36 3.13 -11.62 -9.63
N PRO A 37 3.82 -12.70 -10.05
CA PRO A 37 5.02 -12.60 -10.90
C PRO A 37 4.74 -11.90 -12.22
N ASP A 38 3.58 -12.13 -12.80
CA ASP A 38 3.11 -11.49 -14.03
C ASP A 38 3.06 -9.95 -13.91
N LEU A 39 2.49 -9.43 -12.82
CA LEU A 39 2.45 -7.98 -12.59
C LEU A 39 3.83 -7.38 -12.35
N ARG A 40 4.74 -8.13 -11.73
CA ARG A 40 6.15 -7.71 -11.58
C ARG A 40 6.83 -7.61 -12.92
N GLU A 41 6.61 -8.59 -13.82
CA GLU A 41 7.17 -8.58 -15.16
C GLU A 41 6.65 -7.40 -15.97
N TYR A 42 5.34 -7.14 -15.95
CA TYR A 42 4.76 -5.97 -16.63
C TYR A 42 5.35 -4.66 -16.10
N ALA A 43 5.44 -4.51 -14.77
CA ALA A 43 6.03 -3.33 -14.16
C ALA A 43 7.52 -3.18 -14.55
N GLN A 44 8.31 -4.27 -14.57
CA GLN A 44 9.72 -4.24 -14.96
C GLN A 44 9.88 -3.81 -16.42
N ARG A 45 9.04 -4.28 -17.32
CA ARG A 45 9.06 -3.84 -18.72
C ARG A 45 8.82 -2.34 -18.84
N LEU A 46 7.77 -1.83 -18.19
CA LEU A 46 7.45 -0.39 -18.21
C LEU A 46 8.56 0.47 -17.62
N VAL A 47 9.13 0.04 -16.51
CA VAL A 47 10.26 0.72 -15.84
C VAL A 47 11.48 0.76 -16.75
N ARG A 48 11.81 -0.34 -17.43
CA ARG A 48 12.95 -0.46 -18.34
C ARG A 48 12.79 0.40 -19.59
N GLU A 49 11.63 0.34 -20.24
CA GLU A 49 11.35 1.11 -21.46
C GLU A 49 11.36 2.63 -21.22
N THR A 50 11.06 3.05 -19.99
CA THR A 50 11.07 4.49 -19.63
C THR A 50 12.35 4.95 -18.98
N GLY A 51 13.29 4.06 -18.65
CA GLY A 51 14.49 4.38 -17.87
C GLY A 51 14.14 4.92 -16.48
N TYR A 52 12.99 4.56 -15.92
CA TYR A 52 12.43 5.18 -14.72
C TYR A 52 13.33 5.01 -13.51
N THR A 53 13.46 6.11 -12.74
CA THR A 53 14.11 6.12 -11.42
C THR A 53 13.17 6.77 -10.43
N GLY A 54 12.82 6.07 -9.35
CA GLY A 54 11.97 6.61 -8.30
C GLY A 54 11.00 5.59 -7.69
N LEU A 55 10.11 6.13 -6.83
CA LEU A 55 8.97 5.41 -6.28
C LEU A 55 7.80 5.44 -7.25
N ALA A 56 7.11 4.32 -7.44
CA ALA A 56 5.85 4.29 -8.17
C ALA A 56 4.89 3.21 -7.65
N MET A 57 3.60 3.51 -7.75
CA MET A 57 2.52 2.54 -7.67
C MET A 57 1.93 2.36 -9.08
N PHE A 58 1.91 1.12 -9.55
CA PHE A 58 1.24 0.71 -10.78
C PHE A 58 -0.09 0.06 -10.38
N GLU A 59 -1.20 0.63 -10.82
CA GLU A 59 -2.52 0.09 -10.54
C GLU A 59 -3.03 -0.72 -11.72
N PHE A 60 -3.36 -1.99 -11.47
CA PHE A 60 -3.91 -2.89 -12.46
C PHE A 60 -5.33 -3.30 -12.07
N LYS A 61 -6.16 -3.50 -13.06
CA LYS A 61 -7.49 -4.10 -12.93
C LYS A 61 -7.56 -5.35 -13.80
N GLU A 62 -8.06 -6.43 -13.23
CA GLU A 62 -8.32 -7.66 -13.97
C GLU A 62 -9.67 -7.57 -14.66
N ASP A 63 -9.74 -8.09 -15.89
CA ASP A 63 -10.98 -8.33 -16.60
C ASP A 63 -11.68 -9.60 -16.09
N GLY A 64 -12.79 -9.96 -16.75
CA GLY A 64 -13.56 -11.17 -16.41
C GLY A 64 -12.82 -12.50 -16.67
N GLU A 65 -11.72 -12.47 -17.41
CA GLU A 65 -10.88 -13.62 -17.75
C GLU A 65 -9.61 -13.67 -16.88
N GLY A 66 -9.40 -12.64 -16.04
CA GLY A 66 -8.26 -12.55 -15.14
C GLY A 66 -7.02 -11.89 -15.76
N HIS A 67 -7.13 -11.29 -16.95
CA HIS A 67 -6.02 -10.55 -17.56
C HIS A 67 -5.87 -9.18 -16.91
N PRO A 68 -4.67 -8.80 -16.50
CA PRO A 68 -4.43 -7.50 -15.88
C PRO A 68 -4.30 -6.40 -16.93
N HIS A 69 -5.03 -5.31 -16.73
CA HIS A 69 -4.94 -4.09 -17.51
C HIS A 69 -4.40 -2.97 -16.64
N LEU A 70 -3.35 -2.27 -17.10
CA LEU A 70 -2.81 -1.11 -16.41
C LEU A 70 -3.84 0.02 -16.44
N LEU A 71 -4.21 0.54 -15.28
CA LEU A 71 -5.11 1.68 -15.14
C LEU A 71 -4.33 3.00 -15.04
N GLU A 72 -3.37 3.04 -14.12
CA GLU A 72 -2.58 4.25 -13.88
C GLU A 72 -1.22 3.92 -13.27
N VAL A 73 -0.31 4.87 -13.40
CA VAL A 73 0.97 4.90 -12.70
C VAL A 73 1.03 6.15 -11.83
N ASN A 74 1.24 5.96 -10.54
CA ASN A 74 1.39 7.02 -9.57
C ASN A 74 2.88 7.15 -9.16
N PRO A 75 3.67 8.08 -9.77
CA PRO A 75 5.09 8.26 -9.46
C PRO A 75 5.27 9.10 -8.18
N ARG A 76 4.65 8.69 -7.11
CA ARG A 76 4.61 9.37 -5.81
C ARG A 76 4.24 8.40 -4.71
N ILE A 77 4.39 8.81 -3.46
CA ILE A 77 3.85 8.08 -2.30
C ILE A 77 2.33 7.94 -2.46
N TRP A 78 1.82 6.75 -2.20
CA TRP A 78 0.41 6.35 -2.37
C TRP A 78 -0.27 6.07 -1.04
N GLY A 79 -1.60 5.96 -1.03
CA GLY A 79 -2.39 5.82 0.19
C GLY A 79 -2.10 4.57 1.02
N THR A 80 -1.75 3.46 0.38
CA THR A 80 -1.38 2.20 1.05
C THR A 80 0.13 2.06 1.30
N PHE A 81 0.90 3.14 1.18
CA PHE A 81 2.35 3.14 1.41
C PHE A 81 2.77 2.52 2.77
N PRO A 82 2.01 2.67 3.87
CA PRO A 82 2.32 2.00 5.13
C PRO A 82 2.45 0.47 5.04
N LEU A 83 1.85 -0.16 4.01
CA LEU A 83 2.02 -1.59 3.77
C LEU A 83 3.47 -1.98 3.51
N THR A 84 4.28 -1.09 2.91
CA THR A 84 5.71 -1.31 2.69
C THR A 84 6.47 -1.57 3.98
N ARG A 85 6.10 -0.86 5.06
CA ARG A 85 6.62 -1.06 6.41
C ARG A 85 6.11 -2.37 7.02
N VAL A 86 4.79 -2.62 6.93
CA VAL A 86 4.15 -3.82 7.49
C VAL A 86 4.75 -5.11 6.92
N THR A 87 5.13 -5.09 5.65
CA THR A 87 5.72 -6.23 4.94
C THR A 87 7.22 -6.36 5.15
N GLY A 88 7.89 -5.31 5.59
CA GLY A 88 9.35 -5.25 5.65
C GLY A 88 10.02 -5.21 4.27
N SER A 89 9.34 -4.62 3.26
CA SER A 89 9.83 -4.58 1.88
C SER A 89 11.08 -3.74 1.65
N GLY A 90 11.49 -2.95 2.64
CA GLY A 90 12.63 -2.04 2.50
C GLY A 90 12.42 -0.85 1.56
N ILE A 91 11.31 -0.77 0.84
CA ILE A 91 11.03 0.29 -0.14
C ILE A 91 11.31 1.70 0.41
N PRO A 92 10.84 2.09 1.61
CA PRO A 92 11.11 3.42 2.14
C PRO A 92 12.62 3.71 2.35
N LEU A 93 13.36 2.72 2.86
CA LEU A 93 14.80 2.84 3.10
C LEU A 93 15.57 2.92 1.79
N LEU A 94 15.28 2.02 0.85
CA LEU A 94 15.92 2.01 -0.46
C LEU A 94 15.69 3.33 -1.19
N TRP A 95 14.47 3.84 -1.16
CA TRP A 95 14.15 5.15 -1.75
C TRP A 95 14.96 6.28 -1.09
N ALA A 96 15.06 6.31 0.23
CA ALA A 96 15.85 7.32 0.93
C ALA A 96 17.33 7.27 0.55
N ILE A 97 17.90 6.06 0.42
CA ILE A 97 19.30 5.87 -0.01
C ILE A 97 19.48 6.34 -1.45
N LEU A 98 18.61 5.96 -2.38
CA LEU A 98 18.69 6.38 -3.78
C LEU A 98 18.57 7.90 -3.91
N ALA A 99 17.65 8.53 -3.18
CA ALA A 99 17.51 9.98 -3.15
C ALA A 99 18.76 10.67 -2.60
N HIS A 100 19.37 10.12 -1.54
CA HIS A 100 20.64 10.62 -1.01
C HIS A 100 21.76 10.51 -2.04
N ASN A 101 21.91 9.35 -2.66
CA ASN A 101 22.98 9.11 -3.66
C ASN A 101 22.85 10.01 -4.88
N ALA A 102 21.61 10.34 -5.29
CA ALA A 102 21.36 11.23 -6.42
C ALA A 102 21.63 12.72 -6.10
N GLY A 103 21.53 13.13 -4.83
CA GLY A 103 21.47 14.57 -4.47
C GLY A 103 22.78 15.18 -3.92
N ASN A 104 23.66 14.41 -3.30
CA ASN A 104 24.60 15.00 -2.34
C ASN A 104 26.09 15.04 -2.76
N GLY A 105 26.49 14.51 -3.90
CA GLY A 105 27.92 14.48 -4.31
C GLY A 105 28.87 13.85 -3.27
N GLY A 106 28.32 13.24 -2.20
CA GLY A 106 29.04 12.49 -1.19
C GLY A 106 29.34 11.06 -1.65
N ALA A 107 30.07 10.31 -0.81
CA ALA A 107 30.27 8.89 -1.08
C ALA A 107 28.91 8.17 -1.13
N PRO A 108 28.62 7.39 -2.19
CA PRO A 108 27.33 6.71 -2.31
C PRO A 108 27.16 5.67 -1.21
N ILE A 109 25.96 5.62 -0.63
CA ILE A 109 25.57 4.59 0.34
C ILE A 109 25.19 3.33 -0.46
N PRO A 110 25.81 2.18 -0.18
CA PRO A 110 25.43 0.93 -0.84
C PRO A 110 24.01 0.52 -0.47
N LEU A 111 23.28 -0.05 -1.43
CA LEU A 111 21.95 -0.58 -1.17
C LEU A 111 22.07 -1.83 -0.28
N PRO A 112 21.34 -1.88 0.84
CA PRO A 112 21.34 -3.06 1.69
C PRO A 112 20.57 -4.20 1.03
N GLU A 113 20.95 -5.42 1.35
CA GLU A 113 20.15 -6.59 1.01
C GLU A 113 18.81 -6.56 1.81
N ILE A 114 17.70 -6.62 1.11
CA ILE A 114 16.38 -6.59 1.72
C ILE A 114 15.80 -8.00 1.72
N PRO A 115 15.34 -8.50 2.87
CA PRO A 115 14.68 -9.80 2.93
C PRO A 115 13.39 -9.82 2.12
N VAL A 116 13.01 -11.01 1.66
CA VAL A 116 11.75 -11.20 0.92
C VAL A 116 10.57 -10.64 1.73
N PRO A 117 9.76 -9.76 1.14
CA PRO A 117 8.63 -9.17 1.85
C PRO A 117 7.65 -10.22 2.38
N ARG A 118 7.19 -10.03 3.60
CA ARG A 118 6.24 -10.95 4.21
C ARG A 118 4.85 -10.75 3.63
N GLN A 119 4.15 -11.85 3.38
CA GLN A 119 2.73 -11.83 3.02
C GLN A 119 1.92 -11.32 4.22
N LYS A 120 1.48 -10.07 4.17
CA LYS A 120 0.78 -9.38 5.26
C LYS A 120 -0.51 -8.75 4.77
N LYS A 121 -1.42 -8.55 5.72
CA LYS A 121 -2.66 -7.80 5.56
C LYS A 121 -2.59 -6.54 6.40
N MET A 122 -3.09 -5.45 5.87
CA MET A 122 -3.14 -4.15 6.52
C MET A 122 -4.55 -3.57 6.38
N ILE A 123 -5.00 -2.91 7.44
CA ILE A 123 -6.26 -2.15 7.48
C ILE A 123 -6.00 -0.70 7.88
N PHE A 124 -6.91 0.18 7.52
CA PHE A 124 -7.11 1.47 8.17
C PHE A 124 -8.33 1.32 9.04
N ALA A 125 -8.15 0.99 10.32
CA ALA A 125 -9.18 0.41 11.19
C ALA A 125 -10.53 1.13 11.15
N ALA A 126 -10.56 2.47 11.33
CA ALA A 126 -11.81 3.23 11.28
C ALA A 126 -12.47 3.16 9.90
N SER A 127 -11.72 3.41 8.83
CA SER A 127 -12.24 3.37 7.46
C SER A 127 -12.71 1.97 7.07
N ASP A 128 -12.03 0.94 7.56
CA ASP A 128 -12.36 -0.44 7.23
C ASP A 128 -13.64 -0.93 7.93
N LEU A 129 -13.86 -0.53 9.18
CA LEU A 129 -15.13 -0.79 9.88
C LEU A 129 -16.29 -0.06 9.19
N MET A 130 -16.08 1.20 8.77
CA MET A 130 -17.08 1.95 8.01
C MET A 130 -17.35 1.33 6.64
N ALA A 131 -16.32 0.81 5.97
CA ALA A 131 -16.48 0.04 4.74
C ALA A 131 -17.33 -1.22 4.99
N GLY A 132 -17.04 -1.98 6.04
CA GLY A 132 -17.82 -3.16 6.45
C GLY A 132 -19.32 -2.84 6.61
N LEU A 133 -19.63 -1.76 7.32
CA LEU A 133 -21.01 -1.27 7.48
C LEU A 133 -21.62 -0.84 6.13
N GLY A 134 -20.86 -0.15 5.29
CA GLY A 134 -21.29 0.26 3.96
C GLY A 134 -21.61 -0.93 3.05
N TYR A 135 -20.78 -1.97 3.07
CA TYR A 135 -21.04 -3.21 2.33
C TYR A 135 -22.26 -3.98 2.88
N ALA A 136 -22.42 -4.04 4.20
CA ALA A 136 -23.60 -4.69 4.82
C ALA A 136 -24.90 -4.03 4.38
N ARG A 137 -24.96 -2.70 4.35
CA ARG A 137 -26.12 -1.93 3.84
C ARG A 137 -26.42 -2.19 2.37
N ARG A 138 -25.43 -2.64 1.60
CA ARG A 138 -25.58 -3.03 0.18
C ARG A 138 -25.81 -4.53 -0.02
N GLY A 139 -26.27 -5.24 1.02
CA GLY A 139 -26.57 -6.67 0.94
C GLY A 139 -25.34 -7.60 0.99
N ARG A 140 -24.19 -7.12 1.45
CA ARG A 140 -22.94 -7.88 1.58
C ARG A 140 -22.47 -7.96 3.04
N PRO A 141 -23.26 -8.51 3.97
CA PRO A 141 -22.95 -8.50 5.41
C PRO A 141 -21.68 -9.27 5.77
N GLY A 142 -21.27 -10.26 4.94
CA GLY A 142 -20.02 -10.98 5.13
C GLY A 142 -18.79 -10.07 5.18
N GLN A 143 -18.82 -8.92 4.51
CA GLN A 143 -17.73 -7.95 4.55
C GLN A 143 -17.60 -7.23 5.89
N LEU A 144 -18.72 -7.05 6.61
CA LEU A 144 -18.69 -6.51 7.98
C LEU A 144 -18.04 -7.51 8.94
N PHE A 145 -18.43 -8.79 8.87
CA PHE A 145 -17.80 -9.82 9.69
C PHE A 145 -16.31 -9.97 9.37
N ALA A 146 -15.94 -9.87 8.09
CA ALA A 146 -14.53 -9.87 7.68
C ALA A 146 -13.77 -8.67 8.26
N ALA A 147 -14.34 -7.46 8.23
CA ALA A 147 -13.71 -6.26 8.80
C ALA A 147 -13.54 -6.38 10.32
N LEU A 148 -14.55 -6.88 11.03
CA LEU A 148 -14.47 -7.14 12.48
C LEU A 148 -13.41 -8.22 12.81
N GLY A 149 -13.38 -9.29 12.04
CA GLY A 149 -12.37 -10.33 12.18
C GLY A 149 -10.95 -9.81 11.95
N ASP A 150 -10.74 -8.99 10.93
CA ASP A 150 -9.46 -8.35 10.66
C ASP A 150 -9.04 -7.38 11.76
N PHE A 151 -9.97 -6.59 12.28
CA PHE A 151 -9.73 -5.67 13.40
C PHE A 151 -9.28 -6.40 14.68
N LEU A 152 -9.83 -7.57 14.96
CA LEU A 152 -9.51 -8.38 16.13
C LEU A 152 -8.28 -9.29 15.94
N ASN A 153 -7.81 -9.46 14.71
CA ASN A 153 -6.71 -10.36 14.40
C ASN A 153 -5.35 -9.67 14.64
N PRO A 154 -4.53 -10.12 15.60
CA PRO A 154 -3.22 -9.51 15.89
C PRO A 154 -2.20 -9.66 14.75
N ALA A 155 -2.44 -10.55 13.79
CA ALA A 155 -1.59 -10.69 12.59
C ALA A 155 -1.86 -9.60 11.54
N VAL A 156 -3.04 -8.97 11.57
CA VAL A 156 -3.40 -7.82 10.73
C VAL A 156 -2.87 -6.55 11.39
N ARG A 157 -2.25 -5.67 10.61
CA ARG A 157 -1.68 -4.43 11.12
C ARG A 157 -2.52 -3.22 10.69
N ASP A 158 -2.64 -2.25 11.59
CA ASP A 158 -3.16 -0.94 11.22
C ASP A 158 -2.09 -0.13 10.49
N GLY A 159 -2.48 0.55 9.40
CA GLY A 159 -1.57 1.35 8.60
C GLY A 159 -1.12 2.66 9.26
N LEU A 160 -1.86 3.11 10.27
CA LEU A 160 -1.63 4.40 10.95
C LEU A 160 -1.12 4.23 12.38
N PHE A 161 -1.46 3.10 13.02
CA PHE A 161 -1.11 2.87 14.41
C PHE A 161 0.14 2.01 14.53
N GLU A 162 1.11 2.51 15.27
CA GLU A 162 2.34 1.79 15.59
C GLU A 162 2.67 1.90 17.07
N TRP A 163 2.99 0.76 17.72
CA TRP A 163 3.28 0.74 19.16
C TRP A 163 4.49 1.59 19.55
N GLY A 164 5.47 1.75 18.65
CA GLY A 164 6.66 2.59 18.86
C GLY A 164 6.41 4.09 18.65
N ASP A 165 5.32 4.46 17.95
CA ASP A 165 4.93 5.84 17.65
C ASP A 165 3.41 5.94 17.50
N ILE A 166 2.70 6.06 18.60
CA ILE A 166 1.24 6.06 18.65
C ILE A 166 0.62 7.43 18.31
N LEU A 167 1.38 8.51 18.43
CA LEU A 167 0.85 9.87 18.33
C LEU A 167 0.24 10.21 16.96
N PRO A 168 0.86 9.87 15.82
CA PRO A 168 0.27 10.13 14.51
C PRO A 168 -1.07 9.41 14.32
N GLY A 169 -1.16 8.15 14.74
CA GLY A 169 -2.41 7.38 14.70
C GLY A 169 -3.51 8.02 15.54
N LEU A 170 -3.21 8.39 16.78
CA LEU A 170 -4.17 9.07 17.66
C LEU A 170 -4.61 10.42 17.10
N ALA A 171 -3.68 11.22 16.58
CA ALA A 171 -3.98 12.51 15.96
C ALA A 171 -4.92 12.35 14.75
N TYR A 172 -4.67 11.36 13.91
CA TYR A 172 -5.53 11.05 12.77
C TYR A 172 -6.94 10.66 13.21
N TYR A 173 -7.08 9.70 14.12
CA TYR A 173 -8.40 9.25 14.58
C TYR A 173 -9.17 10.37 15.31
N ARG A 174 -8.49 11.20 16.09
CA ARG A 174 -9.08 12.40 16.67
C ARG A 174 -9.59 13.37 15.59
N SER A 175 -8.85 13.55 14.50
CA SER A 175 -9.25 14.44 13.40
C SER A 175 -10.53 13.96 12.70
N LEU A 176 -10.76 12.66 12.59
CA LEU A 176 -12.00 12.11 12.02
C LEU A 176 -13.21 12.49 12.87
N ILE A 177 -13.11 12.35 14.20
CA ILE A 177 -14.20 12.68 15.15
C ILE A 177 -14.50 14.18 15.15
N THR A 178 -13.47 15.03 14.97
CA THR A 178 -13.65 16.49 14.96
C THR A 178 -14.18 17.03 13.64
N LYS A 179 -13.93 16.37 12.51
CA LYS A 179 -14.50 16.74 11.21
C LYS A 179 -16.00 16.48 11.13
N GLU A 180 -16.50 15.39 11.71
CA GLU A 180 -17.93 15.10 11.78
C GLU A 180 -18.76 16.15 12.55
N LYS A 181 -18.11 16.89 13.48
CA LYS A 181 -18.80 17.95 14.25
C LYS A 181 -18.86 19.31 13.54
N ARG A 182 -18.25 19.44 12.36
CA ARG A 182 -18.17 20.70 11.59
C ARG A 182 -18.94 20.67 10.27
N GLY A 183 -19.59 19.57 9.95
CA GLY A 183 -20.50 19.40 8.80
C GLY A 183 -21.93 19.15 9.25
#